data_ab44ce61c11cdd534013df4648a44c8e
#
_entry.id   ab44ce61c11cdd534013df4648a44c8e
#
_cell.length_a   1.000
_cell.length_b   1.000
_cell.length_c   1.000
_cell.angle_alpha   90.00
_cell.angle_beta   90.00
_cell.angle_gamma   90.00
#
_symmetry.space_group_name_H-M   'P 1'
#
loop_
_entity.id
_entity.type
_entity.pdbx_description
1 polymer ?
#
loop_
_entity_poly.entity_id
_entity_poly.type
_entity_poly.pdbx_seq_one_letter_code
_entity_poly.pdbx_strand_id
1 'polypeptide(L)'
;MSKIYMFDIDGTLTPARQTMTEDMEEVFTDFCKNNRVYLVTGSDMDKVKQQVPEQILKLVEGVFSCSGNVYEHKGVPVYTNDFEAPAKLLDTLEQWVRYSSCPAKTGRHIEQRPGMLN
;
A
#
# COMPACT_ATOMS: atom_id res chain seq x y z
N MET A 1 15.57 -22.71 12.30
CA MET A 1 15.23 -21.28 12.33
C MET A 1 14.10 -21.00 11.37
N SER A 2 13.05 -20.34 11.86
CA SER A 2 11.95 -19.95 11.00
C SER A 2 12.34 -18.74 10.16
N LYS A 3 11.94 -18.78 8.88
CA LYS A 3 12.15 -17.67 7.95
C LYS A 3 10.92 -16.80 7.90
N ILE A 4 11.11 -15.53 7.66
CA ILE A 4 10.06 -14.57 7.39
C ILE A 4 10.23 -14.13 5.94
N TYR A 5 9.12 -14.10 5.21
CA TYR A 5 9.11 -13.66 3.82
C TYR A 5 8.33 -12.35 3.70
N MET A 6 8.93 -11.38 3.07
CA MET A 6 8.30 -10.08 2.83
C MET A 6 8.16 -9.86 1.33
N PHE A 7 6.97 -9.51 0.89
CA PHE A 7 6.67 -9.31 -0.54
C PHE A 7 6.11 -7.92 -0.78
N ASP A 8 6.59 -7.29 -1.82
CA ASP A 8 5.95 -6.13 -2.42
C ASP A 8 4.71 -6.59 -3.20
N ILE A 9 3.78 -5.71 -3.48
CA ILE A 9 2.54 -6.03 -4.19
C ILE A 9 2.64 -5.64 -5.66
N ASP A 10 2.69 -4.34 -5.95
CA ASP A 10 2.71 -3.85 -7.34
C ASP A 10 3.95 -4.33 -8.09
N GLY A 11 3.74 -5.01 -9.22
CA GLY A 11 4.84 -5.49 -10.05
C GLY A 11 5.57 -6.71 -9.51
N THR A 12 5.15 -7.24 -8.34
CA THR A 12 5.71 -8.44 -7.73
C THR A 12 4.65 -9.54 -7.62
N LEU A 13 3.61 -9.33 -6.84
CA LEU A 13 2.51 -10.28 -6.70
C LEU A 13 1.37 -10.01 -7.67
N THR A 14 1.25 -8.79 -8.14
CA THR A 14 0.22 -8.36 -9.08
C THR A 14 0.87 -7.59 -10.22
N PRO A 15 0.22 -7.52 -11.39
CA PRO A 15 0.57 -6.48 -12.36
C PRO A 15 0.38 -5.11 -11.70
N ALA A 16 1.17 -4.13 -12.11
CA ALA A 16 1.16 -2.82 -11.46
C ALA A 16 -0.25 -2.24 -11.40
N ARG A 17 -0.68 -1.90 -10.20
CA ARG A 17 -2.01 -1.31 -9.89
C ARG A 17 -3.20 -2.16 -10.30
N GLN A 18 -3.00 -3.45 -10.52
CA GLN A 18 -4.06 -4.37 -10.92
C GLN A 18 -4.31 -5.44 -9.86
N THR A 19 -5.41 -6.14 -10.01
CA THR A 19 -5.76 -7.27 -9.15
C THR A 19 -4.84 -8.45 -9.43
N MET A 20 -4.57 -9.25 -8.41
CA MET A 20 -3.80 -10.48 -8.53
C MET A 20 -4.48 -11.45 -9.51
N THR A 21 -3.69 -12.08 -10.37
CA THR A 21 -4.21 -13.08 -11.31
C THR A 21 -4.60 -14.35 -10.58
N GLU A 22 -5.52 -15.13 -11.17
CA GLU A 22 -5.98 -16.40 -10.59
C GLU A 22 -4.82 -17.38 -10.37
N ASP A 23 -3.90 -17.45 -11.34
CA ASP A 23 -2.73 -18.33 -11.24
C ASP A 23 -1.85 -17.96 -10.06
N MET A 24 -1.58 -16.66 -9.87
CA MET A 24 -0.79 -16.18 -8.76
C MET A 24 -1.53 -16.39 -7.44
N GLU A 25 -2.83 -16.16 -7.42
CA GLU A 25 -3.65 -16.38 -6.23
C GLU A 25 -3.54 -17.82 -5.73
N GLU A 26 -3.62 -18.79 -6.62
CA GLU A 26 -3.52 -20.22 -6.27
C GLU A 26 -2.14 -20.53 -5.68
N VAL A 27 -1.08 -20.13 -6.36
CA VAL A 27 0.29 -20.41 -5.93
C VAL A 27 0.61 -19.70 -4.62
N PHE A 28 0.24 -18.43 -4.51
CA PHE A 28 0.56 -17.62 -3.34
C PHE A 28 -0.26 -18.02 -2.11
N THR A 29 -1.51 -18.44 -2.31
CA THR A 29 -2.34 -18.95 -1.21
C THR A 29 -1.66 -20.17 -0.56
N ASP A 30 -1.18 -21.10 -1.39
CA ASP A 30 -0.48 -22.26 -0.90
C ASP A 30 0.83 -21.91 -0.18
N PHE A 31 1.56 -20.96 -0.72
CA PHE A 31 2.79 -20.46 -0.10
C PHE A 31 2.51 -19.84 1.28
N CYS A 32 1.47 -19.04 1.40
CA CYS A 32 1.10 -18.38 2.65
C CYS A 32 0.64 -19.39 3.73
N LYS A 33 0.07 -20.50 3.33
CA LYS A 33 -0.35 -21.54 4.28
C LYS A 33 0.84 -22.24 4.95
N ASN A 34 1.98 -22.25 4.29
CA ASN A 34 3.16 -22.99 4.73
C ASN A 34 4.31 -22.09 5.20
N ASN A 35 4.17 -20.78 5.13
CA ASN A 35 5.23 -19.84 5.44
C ASN A 35 4.69 -18.62 6.15
N ARG A 36 5.58 -17.93 6.90
CA ARG A 36 5.26 -16.65 7.53
C ARG A 36 5.50 -15.53 6.52
N VAL A 37 4.44 -14.90 6.08
CA VAL A 37 4.47 -13.90 5.01
C VAL A 37 3.97 -12.56 5.51
N TYR A 38 4.69 -11.49 5.14
CA TYR A 38 4.28 -10.11 5.34
C TYR A 38 4.21 -9.42 3.98
N LEU A 39 3.24 -8.54 3.82
CA LEU A 39 3.13 -7.70 2.64
C LEU A 39 3.58 -6.28 2.95
N VAL A 40 4.29 -5.67 2.02
CA VAL A 40 4.81 -4.31 2.17
C VAL A 40 4.46 -3.52 0.91
N THR A 41 3.82 -2.36 1.07
CA THR A 41 3.43 -1.55 -0.08
C THR A 41 3.45 -0.06 0.24
N GLY A 42 3.66 0.75 -0.80
CA GLY A 42 3.50 2.20 -0.70
C GLY A 42 2.04 2.64 -0.79
N SER A 43 1.13 1.75 -1.21
CA SER A 43 -0.29 2.04 -1.33
C SER A 43 -0.99 1.98 0.03
N ASP A 44 -2.20 2.56 0.10
CA ASP A 44 -3.03 2.46 1.30
C ASP A 44 -3.76 1.10 1.35
N MET A 45 -4.40 0.81 2.50
CA MET A 45 -5.10 -0.46 2.70
C MET A 45 -6.29 -0.66 1.76
N ASP A 46 -6.97 0.39 1.38
CA ASP A 46 -8.09 0.28 0.43
C ASP A 46 -7.59 -0.26 -0.91
N LYS A 47 -6.43 0.22 -1.36
CA LYS A 47 -5.80 -0.28 -2.58
C LYS A 47 -5.34 -1.72 -2.43
N VAL A 48 -4.75 -2.07 -1.30
CA VAL A 48 -4.35 -3.45 -1.00
C VAL A 48 -5.54 -4.40 -1.10
N LYS A 49 -6.68 -4.03 -0.52
CA LYS A 49 -7.90 -4.84 -0.56
C LYS A 49 -8.48 -5.02 -1.96
N GLN A 50 -8.20 -4.07 -2.86
CA GLN A 50 -8.60 -4.19 -4.26
C GLN A 50 -7.68 -5.13 -5.05
N GLN A 51 -6.41 -5.20 -4.68
CA GLN A 51 -5.40 -5.95 -5.41
C GLN A 51 -5.22 -7.39 -4.93
N VAL A 52 -5.34 -7.61 -3.63
CA VAL A 52 -5.06 -8.91 -2.99
C VAL A 52 -6.35 -9.50 -2.46
N PRO A 53 -6.68 -10.77 -2.82
CA PRO A 53 -7.89 -11.42 -2.33
C PRO A 53 -7.94 -11.48 -0.80
N GLU A 54 -9.14 -11.37 -0.26
CA GLU A 54 -9.36 -11.38 1.18
C GLU A 54 -8.81 -12.64 1.84
N GLN A 55 -8.95 -13.79 1.19
CA GLN A 55 -8.45 -15.06 1.72
C GLN A 55 -6.93 -15.05 1.94
N ILE A 56 -6.18 -14.35 1.08
CA ILE A 56 -4.73 -14.20 1.23
C ILE A 56 -4.43 -13.21 2.37
N LEU A 57 -5.18 -12.13 2.45
CA LEU A 57 -5.01 -11.15 3.53
C LEU A 57 -5.24 -11.76 4.91
N LYS A 58 -6.07 -12.79 5.01
CA LYS A 58 -6.30 -13.54 6.25
C LYS A 58 -5.16 -14.52 6.57
N LEU A 59 -4.43 -14.97 5.55
CA LEU A 59 -3.33 -15.93 5.73
C LEU A 59 -2.01 -15.27 6.07
N VAL A 60 -1.76 -14.06 5.55
CA VAL A 60 -0.50 -13.35 5.84
C VAL A 60 -0.45 -12.92 7.30
N GLU A 61 0.76 -12.85 7.86
CA GLU A 61 0.95 -12.39 9.23
C GLU A 61 0.57 -10.92 9.39
N GLY A 62 0.93 -10.10 8.42
CA GLY A 62 0.61 -8.68 8.47
C GLY A 62 0.87 -7.95 7.19
N VAL A 63 0.38 -6.71 7.14
CA VAL A 63 0.52 -5.82 6.00
C VAL A 63 1.04 -4.47 6.47
N PHE A 64 2.17 -4.06 5.89
CA PHE A 64 2.70 -2.72 6.05
C PHE A 64 2.26 -1.89 4.85
N SER A 65 1.33 -1.00 5.02
CA SER A 65 0.84 -0.12 3.97
C SER A 65 1.31 1.32 4.17
N CYS A 66 1.05 2.19 3.20
CA CYS A 66 1.50 3.59 3.23
C CYS A 66 3.00 3.69 3.56
N SER A 67 3.82 2.89 2.88
CA SER A 67 5.28 2.84 3.07
C SER A 67 5.70 2.54 4.50
N GLY A 68 4.93 1.70 5.21
CA GLY A 68 5.21 1.30 6.58
C GLY A 68 4.61 2.20 7.64
N ASN A 69 3.87 3.24 7.25
CA ASN A 69 3.21 4.14 8.21
C ASN A 69 1.95 3.54 8.83
N VAL A 70 1.42 2.48 8.23
CA VAL A 70 0.28 1.74 8.76
C VAL A 70 0.66 0.27 8.83
N TYR A 71 0.38 -0.38 9.94
CA TYR A 71 0.57 -1.82 10.07
C TYR A 71 -0.70 -2.48 10.61
N GLU A 72 -1.15 -3.52 9.93
CA GLU A 72 -2.24 -4.39 10.37
C GLU A 72 -1.73 -5.82 10.52
N HIS A 73 -2.04 -6.43 11.64
CA HIS A 73 -1.70 -7.82 11.92
C HIS A 73 -2.96 -8.67 11.86
N LYS A 74 -3.01 -9.62 10.92
CA LYS A 74 -4.19 -10.48 10.72
C LYS A 74 -5.49 -9.69 10.56
N GLY A 75 -5.42 -8.55 9.88
CA GLY A 75 -6.56 -7.68 9.66
C GLY A 75 -6.90 -6.74 10.81
N VAL A 76 -6.11 -6.77 11.89
CA VAL A 76 -6.32 -5.89 13.05
C VAL A 76 -5.30 -4.75 13.00
N PRO A 77 -5.76 -3.48 13.00
CA PRO A 77 -4.84 -2.35 13.03
C PRO A 77 -3.96 -2.36 14.28
N VAL A 78 -2.65 -2.25 14.09
CA VAL A 78 -1.67 -2.22 15.18
C VAL A 78 -1.18 -0.81 15.43
N TYR A 79 -0.78 -0.11 14.37
CA TYR A 79 -0.38 1.29 14.50
C TYR A 79 -0.65 2.05 13.20
N THR A 80 -0.80 3.36 13.34
CA THR A 80 -0.81 4.32 12.25
C THR A 80 0.04 5.49 12.69
N ASN A 81 1.07 5.81 11.91
CA ASN A 81 1.90 6.97 12.21
C ASN A 81 1.16 8.25 11.86
N ASP A 82 1.07 9.16 12.80
CA ASP A 82 0.41 10.43 12.60
C ASP A 82 1.36 11.42 11.92
N PHE A 83 0.89 12.01 10.85
CA PHE A 83 1.55 13.13 10.20
C PHE A 83 0.50 13.98 9.53
N GLU A 84 0.47 15.26 9.92
CA GLU A 84 -0.36 16.24 9.24
C GLU A 84 0.55 17.24 8.56
N ALA A 85 0.36 17.43 7.25
CA ALA A 85 1.13 18.42 6.52
C ALA A 85 0.74 19.83 7.02
N PRO A 86 1.71 20.68 7.37
CA PRO A 86 1.40 22.07 7.74
C PRO A 86 0.65 22.79 6.61
N ALA A 87 -0.30 23.63 6.97
CA ALA A 87 -1.08 24.38 5.98
C ALA A 87 -0.18 25.17 5.02
N LYS A 88 0.90 25.72 5.52
CA LYS A 88 1.86 26.45 4.68
C LYS A 88 2.50 25.58 3.63
N LEU A 89 2.81 24.32 3.97
CA LEU A 89 3.37 23.37 3.02
C LEU A 89 2.35 23.02 1.94
N LEU A 90 1.10 22.74 2.33
CA LEU A 90 0.03 22.44 1.38
C LEU A 90 -0.21 23.62 0.45
N ASP A 91 -0.27 24.83 0.96
CA ASP A 91 -0.45 26.05 0.15
C ASP A 91 0.69 26.20 -0.87
N THR A 92 1.93 25.97 -0.45
CA THR A 92 3.09 26.06 -1.33
C THR A 92 3.01 25.02 -2.45
N LEU A 93 2.67 23.79 -2.12
CA LEU A 93 2.56 22.71 -3.10
C LEU A 93 1.41 22.96 -4.08
N GLU A 94 0.27 23.46 -3.59
CA GLU A 94 -0.85 23.83 -4.45
C GLU A 94 -0.48 24.93 -5.44
N GLN A 95 0.29 25.93 -4.99
CA GLN A 95 0.80 26.99 -5.87
C GLN A 95 1.74 26.43 -6.93
N TRP A 96 2.63 25.52 -6.55
CA TRP A 96 3.55 24.89 -7.51
C TRP A 96 2.78 24.11 -8.58
N VAL A 97 1.74 23.38 -8.20
CA VAL A 97 0.88 22.66 -9.15
C VAL A 97 0.17 23.65 -10.07
N ARG A 98 -0.41 24.71 -9.50
CA ARG A 98 -1.18 25.72 -10.26
C ARG A 98 -0.31 26.45 -11.30
N TYR A 99 0.90 26.82 -10.93
CA TYR A 99 1.79 27.58 -11.79
C TYR A 99 2.79 26.70 -12.57
N SER A 100 2.67 25.40 -12.47
CA SER A 100 3.47 24.46 -13.27
C SER A 100 3.16 24.64 -14.75
N SER A 101 4.19 24.59 -15.58
CA SER A 101 4.06 24.64 -17.04
C SER A 101 3.58 23.33 -17.65
N CYS A 102 3.43 22.28 -16.84
CA CYS A 102 2.95 20.99 -17.31
C CYS A 102 1.49 21.11 -17.79
N PRO A 103 1.18 20.74 -19.04
CA PRO A 103 -0.19 20.84 -19.58
C PRO A 103 -1.14 19.79 -19.02
N ALA A 104 -0.63 18.68 -18.51
CA ALA A 104 -1.44 17.58 -18.02
C ALA A 104 -1.74 17.75 -16.52
N LYS A 105 -2.73 18.58 -16.20
CA LYS A 105 -3.14 18.85 -14.81
C LYS A 105 -4.51 18.22 -14.56
N THR A 106 -4.57 16.90 -14.59
CA THR A 106 -5.80 16.13 -14.35
C THR A 106 -5.67 15.30 -13.08
N GLY A 107 -6.79 15.09 -12.40
CA GLY A 107 -6.84 14.29 -11.19
C GLY A 107 -6.28 15.01 -9.96
N ARG A 108 -6.00 14.24 -8.94
CA ARG A 108 -5.49 14.75 -7.67
C ARG A 108 -3.96 14.77 -7.70
N HIS A 109 -3.37 15.96 -7.58
CA HIS A 109 -1.93 16.15 -7.63
C HIS A 109 -1.27 16.05 -6.25
N ILE A 110 -2.01 16.38 -5.19
CA ILE A 110 -1.52 16.33 -3.82
C ILE A 110 -2.44 15.40 -3.06
N GLU A 111 -1.88 14.34 -2.48
CA GLU A 111 -2.64 13.36 -1.76
C GLU A 111 -2.06 13.12 -0.37
N GLN A 112 -2.86 13.38 0.65
CA GLN A 112 -2.50 13.14 2.03
C GLN A 112 -2.99 11.76 2.44
N ARG A 113 -2.06 10.93 2.92
CA ARG A 113 -2.33 9.57 3.39
C ARG A 113 -1.83 9.44 4.82
N PRO A 114 -2.20 8.37 5.53
CA PRO A 114 -1.67 8.15 6.88
C PRO A 114 -0.15 8.23 6.91
N GLY A 115 0.38 9.16 7.71
CA GLY A 115 1.80 9.35 7.91
C GLY A 115 2.59 9.88 6.72
N MET A 116 1.94 10.28 5.61
CA MET A 116 2.66 10.68 4.42
C MET A 116 1.89 11.67 3.55
N LEU A 117 2.63 12.37 2.71
CA LEU A 117 2.10 13.30 1.72
C LEU A 117 2.71 12.95 0.36
N ASN A 118 1.85 12.73 -0.64
CA ASN A 118 2.24 12.46 -2.03
C ASN A 118 1.92 13.66 -2.91
#